data_35be802ed8acaff725d33f36e9c00377
#
_entry.id   35be802ed8acaff725d33f36e9c00377
#
_cell.length_a   1.000
_cell.length_b   1.000
_cell.length_c   1.000
_cell.angle_alpha   90.00
_cell.angle_beta   90.00
_cell.angle_gamma   90.00
#
_symmetry.space_group_name_H-M   'P 1'
#
loop_
_entity.id
_entity.type
_entity.pdbx_description
1 polymer ?
#
loop_
_entity_poly.entity_id
_entity_poly.type
_entity_poly.pdbx_seq_one_letter_code
_entity_poly.pdbx_strand_id
1 'polypeptide(L)'
;MKDLTVSNIERQNVLNNRFAINKIQEQLDITGMLFEGEYWLTKKMVAEFYGVDVSTIDRYLASNGDELKHNGYVLCKGKSLKEFKLQFAHLINEASKTTQLGLFNFRAFLNMGMLLTESERAKTLRSMILDLVIATI
;
A
#
# COMPACT_ATOMS: atom_id res chain seq x y z
N MET A 1 -16.14 -1.87 -18.64
CA MET A 1 -14.88 -1.63 -17.92
C MET A 1 -15.05 -1.97 -16.44
N LYS A 2 -14.12 -2.68 -15.89
CA LYS A 2 -14.19 -3.12 -14.50
C LYS A 2 -13.84 -1.98 -13.54
N ASP A 3 -14.63 -1.83 -12.51
CA ASP A 3 -14.37 -0.81 -11.48
C ASP A 3 -13.71 -1.49 -10.28
N LEU A 4 -12.41 -1.29 -10.13
CA LEU A 4 -11.64 -1.88 -9.05
C LEU A 4 -12.08 -1.40 -7.67
N THR A 5 -12.70 -0.22 -7.58
CA THR A 5 -13.11 0.32 -6.28
C THR A 5 -14.27 -0.45 -5.66
N VAL A 6 -15.06 -1.17 -6.45
CA VAL A 6 -16.27 -1.84 -5.97
C VAL A 6 -16.16 -3.36 -5.94
N SER A 7 -15.14 -3.96 -6.55
CA SER A 7 -15.05 -5.42 -6.67
C SER A 7 -13.81 -5.99 -5.98
N ASN A 8 -14.02 -6.59 -4.83
CA ASN A 8 -12.96 -7.30 -4.09
C ASN A 8 -12.33 -8.41 -4.95
N ILE A 9 -13.16 -9.16 -5.69
CA ILE A 9 -12.67 -10.26 -6.53
C ILE A 9 -11.74 -9.72 -7.61
N GLU A 10 -12.10 -8.64 -8.25
CA GLU A 10 -11.28 -8.04 -9.31
C GLU A 10 -9.97 -7.49 -8.73
N ARG A 11 -10.03 -6.84 -7.57
CA ARG A 11 -8.82 -6.36 -6.90
C ARG A 11 -7.87 -7.52 -6.60
N GLN A 12 -8.42 -8.62 -6.06
CA GLN A 12 -7.59 -9.76 -5.69
C GLN A 12 -6.99 -10.44 -6.92
N ASN A 13 -7.72 -10.51 -8.01
CA ASN A 13 -7.20 -11.07 -9.27
C ASN A 13 -6.00 -10.28 -9.78
N VAL A 14 -6.06 -8.95 -9.71
CA VAL A 14 -4.94 -8.09 -10.09
C VAL A 14 -3.74 -8.33 -9.16
N LEU A 15 -3.98 -8.34 -7.85
CA LEU A 15 -2.92 -8.51 -6.86
C LEU A 15 -2.25 -9.88 -6.94
N ASN A 16 -2.93 -10.88 -7.48
CA ASN A 16 -2.35 -12.20 -7.68
C ASN A 16 -1.62 -12.35 -9.03
N ASN A 17 -1.70 -11.34 -9.88
CA ASN A 17 -0.99 -11.32 -11.16
C ASN A 17 0.41 -10.77 -10.98
N ARG A 18 1.39 -11.65 -10.74
CA ARG A 18 2.78 -11.24 -10.46
C ARG A 18 3.40 -10.42 -11.58
N PHE A 19 3.09 -10.74 -12.82
CA PHE A 19 3.63 -9.99 -13.96
C PHE A 19 3.16 -8.53 -13.90
N ALA A 20 1.86 -8.32 -13.69
CA ALA A 20 1.31 -6.98 -13.61
C ALA A 20 1.88 -6.22 -12.41
N ILE A 21 1.98 -6.86 -11.25
CA ILE A 21 2.53 -6.24 -10.04
C ILE A 21 3.98 -5.79 -10.26
N ASN A 22 4.81 -6.64 -10.85
CA ASN A 22 6.21 -6.30 -11.11
C ASN A 22 6.34 -5.14 -12.10
N LYS A 23 5.52 -5.11 -13.14
CA LYS A 23 5.52 -4.02 -14.12
C LYS A 23 5.08 -2.69 -13.50
N ILE A 24 4.07 -2.72 -12.64
CA ILE A 24 3.61 -1.54 -11.94
C ILE A 24 4.71 -1.01 -11.02
N GLN A 25 5.37 -1.88 -10.28
CA GLN A 25 6.45 -1.51 -9.37
C GLN A 25 7.60 -0.83 -10.12
N GLU A 26 7.99 -1.38 -11.28
CA GLU A 26 9.01 -0.77 -12.13
C GLU A 26 8.61 0.63 -12.59
N GLN A 27 7.36 0.81 -13.01
CA GLN A 27 6.88 2.07 -13.56
C GLN A 27 6.70 3.16 -12.51
N LEU A 28 6.31 2.78 -11.29
CA LEU A 28 6.08 3.76 -10.22
C LEU A 28 7.36 4.23 -9.55
N ASP A 29 8.44 3.47 -9.70
CA ASP A 29 9.74 3.81 -9.08
C ASP A 29 9.61 4.12 -7.60
N ILE A 30 8.80 3.33 -6.89
CA ILE A 30 8.59 3.49 -5.46
C ILE A 30 9.53 2.57 -4.72
N THR A 31 10.35 3.17 -3.87
CA THR A 31 11.18 2.44 -2.93
C THR A 31 10.77 2.88 -1.54
N GLY A 32 10.41 1.96 -0.70
CA GLY A 32 10.13 2.23 0.70
C GLY A 32 11.36 1.97 1.55
N MET A 33 11.12 1.60 2.77
CA MET A 33 12.17 1.22 3.72
C MET A 33 12.41 -0.28 3.60
N LEU A 34 13.60 -0.67 3.16
CA LEU A 34 13.96 -2.09 3.02
C LEU A 34 14.22 -2.70 4.40
N PHE A 35 13.42 -3.66 4.81
CA PHE A 35 13.53 -4.32 6.10
C PHE A 35 13.16 -5.79 5.95
N GLU A 36 14.05 -6.67 6.37
CA GLU A 36 13.86 -8.12 6.29
C GLU A 36 13.51 -8.59 4.87
N GLY A 37 14.20 -8.01 3.88
CA GLY A 37 14.06 -8.44 2.48
C GLY A 37 12.85 -7.87 1.74
N GLU A 38 12.09 -6.98 2.36
CA GLU A 38 10.89 -6.41 1.75
C GLU A 38 10.85 -4.90 1.96
N TYR A 39 10.29 -4.17 1.00
CA TYR A 39 10.09 -2.72 1.12
C TYR A 39 8.78 -2.43 1.83
N TRP A 40 8.82 -1.47 2.75
CA TRP A 40 7.69 -1.06 3.58
C TRP A 40 7.44 0.42 3.48
N LEU A 41 6.17 0.81 3.58
CA LEU A 41 5.74 2.21 3.56
C LEU A 41 4.87 2.46 4.79
N THR A 42 5.05 3.63 5.42
CA THR A 42 4.19 4.05 6.53
C THR A 42 2.86 4.59 5.98
N LYS A 43 1.86 4.72 6.85
CA LYS A 43 0.58 5.37 6.48
C LYS A 43 0.82 6.76 5.91
N LYS A 44 1.74 7.51 6.51
CA LYS A 44 2.06 8.86 6.06
C LYS A 44 2.63 8.85 4.64
N MET A 45 3.53 7.94 4.34
CA MET A 45 4.09 7.80 3.00
C MET A 45 3.03 7.45 1.97
N VAL A 46 2.13 6.53 2.31
CA VAL A 46 1.02 6.14 1.45
C VAL A 46 0.08 7.32 1.20
N ALA A 47 -0.27 8.04 2.27
CA ALA A 47 -1.13 9.22 2.18
C ALA A 47 -0.51 10.31 1.29
N GLU A 48 0.77 10.58 1.47
CA GLU A 48 1.49 11.56 0.66
C GLU A 48 1.53 11.16 -0.82
N PHE A 49 1.78 9.89 -1.10
CA PHE A 49 1.79 9.42 -2.49
C PHE A 49 0.44 9.64 -3.16
N TYR A 50 -0.64 9.25 -2.49
CA TYR A 50 -1.97 9.35 -3.08
C TYR A 50 -2.61 10.75 -2.93
N GLY A 51 -1.94 11.66 -2.23
CA GLY A 51 -2.44 13.02 -2.06
C GLY A 51 -3.68 13.12 -1.20
N VAL A 52 -3.76 12.30 -0.15
CA VAL A 52 -4.89 12.29 0.80
C VAL A 52 -4.35 12.43 2.22
N ASP A 53 -5.24 12.74 3.16
CA ASP A 53 -4.88 12.81 4.58
C ASP A 53 -4.69 11.42 5.16
N VAL A 54 -3.87 11.31 6.20
CA VAL A 54 -3.71 10.05 6.96
C VAL A 54 -5.07 9.58 7.49
N SER A 55 -5.95 10.50 7.89
CA SER A 55 -7.30 10.15 8.34
C SER A 55 -8.11 9.40 7.27
N THR A 56 -7.90 9.72 5.99
CA THR A 56 -8.53 8.98 4.90
C THR A 56 -8.00 7.55 4.84
N ILE A 57 -6.69 7.38 4.97
CA ILE A 57 -6.08 6.04 5.02
C ILE A 57 -6.65 5.24 6.20
N ASP A 58 -6.73 5.86 7.37
CA ASP A 58 -7.29 5.20 8.56
C ASP A 58 -8.75 4.78 8.37
N ARG A 59 -9.53 5.58 7.65
CA ARG A 59 -10.92 5.26 7.35
C ARG A 59 -11.03 3.99 6.51
N TYR A 60 -10.18 3.85 5.50
CA TYR A 60 -10.15 2.63 4.67
C TYR A 60 -9.60 1.43 5.44
N LEU A 61 -8.64 1.64 6.33
CA LEU A 61 -8.17 0.57 7.22
C LEU A 61 -9.28 0.08 8.15
N ALA A 62 -10.18 0.97 8.58
CA ALA A 62 -11.31 0.59 9.41
C ALA A 62 -12.36 -0.20 8.61
N SER A 63 -12.66 0.20 7.38
CA SER A 63 -13.71 -0.43 6.58
C SER A 63 -13.22 -1.63 5.75
N ASN A 64 -11.94 -1.65 5.36
CA ASN A 64 -11.37 -2.68 4.48
C ASN A 64 -10.15 -3.37 5.12
N GLY A 65 -10.07 -3.34 6.46
CA GLY A 65 -8.90 -3.83 7.19
C GLY A 65 -8.53 -5.28 6.89
N ASP A 66 -9.53 -6.16 6.82
CA ASP A 66 -9.28 -7.59 6.57
C ASP A 66 -8.66 -7.80 5.19
N GLU A 67 -9.17 -7.11 4.18
CA GLU A 67 -8.63 -7.19 2.83
C GLU A 67 -7.19 -6.67 2.78
N LEU A 68 -6.94 -5.52 3.40
CA LEU A 68 -5.61 -4.90 3.40
C LEU A 68 -4.59 -5.76 4.15
N LYS A 69 -4.98 -6.35 5.27
CA LYS A 69 -4.11 -7.27 6.02
C LYS A 69 -3.79 -8.52 5.22
N HIS A 70 -4.79 -9.06 4.54
CA HIS A 70 -4.58 -10.22 3.67
C HIS A 70 -3.55 -9.92 2.59
N ASN A 71 -3.49 -8.70 2.10
CA ASN A 71 -2.59 -8.29 1.02
C ASN A 71 -1.29 -7.65 1.50
N GLY A 72 -1.02 -7.64 2.80
CA GLY A 72 0.29 -7.27 3.29
C GLY A 72 0.39 -6.10 4.25
N TYR A 73 -0.74 -5.49 4.64
CA TYR A 73 -0.70 -4.48 5.70
C TYR A 73 -0.47 -5.16 7.04
N VAL A 74 0.50 -4.67 7.81
CA VAL A 74 0.81 -5.24 9.12
C VAL A 74 0.93 -4.13 10.17
N LEU A 75 0.67 -4.50 11.43
CA LEU A 75 0.97 -3.65 12.57
C LEU A 75 2.29 -4.12 13.16
N CYS A 76 3.31 -3.30 13.00
CA CYS A 76 4.63 -3.57 13.55
C CYS A 76 4.65 -3.13 15.02
N LYS A 77 5.04 -4.03 15.91
CA LYS A 77 5.07 -3.76 17.36
C LYS A 77 6.11 -4.63 18.04
N GLY A 78 6.39 -4.35 19.31
CA GLY A 78 7.32 -5.12 20.11
C GLY A 78 8.74 -5.07 19.59
N LYS A 79 9.42 -6.22 19.57
CA LYS A 79 10.82 -6.32 19.16
C LYS A 79 11.04 -5.88 17.71
N SER A 80 10.15 -6.27 16.80
CA SER A 80 10.23 -5.88 15.39
C SER A 80 10.16 -4.36 15.22
N LEU A 81 9.30 -3.70 16.01
CA LEU A 81 9.20 -2.25 15.97
C LEU A 81 10.47 -1.58 16.47
N LYS A 82 11.09 -2.12 17.51
CA LYS A 82 12.39 -1.59 18.00
C LYS A 82 13.45 -1.67 16.92
N GLU A 83 13.57 -2.80 16.26
CA GLU A 83 14.53 -3.00 15.18
C GLU A 83 14.27 -2.07 14.01
N PHE A 84 12.99 -1.91 13.64
CA PHE A 84 12.58 -1.02 12.57
C PHE A 84 12.91 0.44 12.90
N LYS A 85 12.63 0.87 14.12
CA LYS A 85 12.96 2.24 14.58
C LYS A 85 14.46 2.52 14.53
N LEU A 86 15.28 1.54 14.91
CA LEU A 86 16.74 1.70 14.87
C LEU A 86 17.24 1.97 13.46
N GLN A 87 16.65 1.33 12.46
CA GLN A 87 17.07 1.51 11.07
C GLN A 87 16.48 2.76 10.41
N PHE A 88 15.26 3.13 10.74
CA PHE A 88 14.52 4.11 9.98
C PHE A 88 13.99 5.31 10.79
N ALA A 89 14.52 5.53 12.00
CA ALA A 89 14.06 6.63 12.86
C ALA A 89 14.10 7.98 12.16
N HIS A 90 15.09 8.21 11.29
CA HIS A 90 15.24 9.46 10.54
C HIS A 90 14.15 9.66 9.49
N LEU A 91 13.43 8.60 9.09
CA LEU A 91 12.35 8.67 8.12
C LEU A 91 10.97 8.67 8.75
N ILE A 92 10.86 8.28 10.02
CA ILE A 92 9.57 8.16 10.74
C ILE A 92 9.63 8.96 12.04
N ASN A 93 9.44 10.26 11.92
CA ASN A 93 9.61 11.20 13.04
C ASN A 93 8.72 10.91 14.24
N GLU A 94 7.47 10.47 14.00
CA GLU A 94 6.51 10.18 15.05
C GLU A 94 6.70 8.82 15.72
N ALA A 95 7.55 7.97 15.15
CA ALA A 95 7.70 6.59 15.61
C ALA A 95 8.36 6.46 16.97
N SER A 96 9.09 7.49 17.44
CA SER A 96 9.82 7.42 18.71
C SER A 96 8.92 7.20 19.93
N LYS A 97 7.66 7.62 19.84
CA LYS A 97 6.69 7.51 20.95
C LYS A 97 5.57 6.52 20.69
N THR A 98 5.52 5.92 19.53
CA THR A 98 4.47 4.96 19.21
C THR A 98 4.82 3.56 19.68
N THR A 99 3.81 2.79 20.08
CA THR A 99 3.94 1.37 20.44
C THR A 99 3.53 0.45 19.32
N GLN A 100 2.93 1.00 18.28
CA GLN A 100 2.53 0.27 17.08
C GLN A 100 2.73 1.16 15.85
N LEU A 101 3.17 0.56 14.76
CA LEU A 101 3.37 1.28 13.51
C LEU A 101 2.74 0.46 12.38
N GLY A 102 1.76 1.05 11.69
CA GLY A 102 1.15 0.42 10.52
C GLY A 102 2.06 0.51 9.33
N LEU A 103 2.31 -0.61 8.67
CA LEU A 103 3.21 -0.69 7.52
C LEU A 103 2.51 -1.37 6.36
N PHE A 104 2.74 -0.83 5.16
CA PHE A 104 2.24 -1.36 3.90
C PHE A 104 3.39 -1.93 3.10
N ASN A 105 3.29 -3.20 2.67
CA ASN A 105 4.17 -3.68 1.62
C ASN A 105 3.64 -3.18 0.26
N PHE A 106 4.28 -3.56 -0.85
CA PHE A 106 3.85 -3.06 -2.15
C PHE A 106 2.43 -3.51 -2.51
N ARG A 107 2.08 -4.77 -2.23
CA ARG A 107 0.72 -5.29 -2.47
C ARG A 107 -0.33 -4.48 -1.71
N ALA A 108 -0.10 -4.22 -0.43
CA ALA A 108 -1.03 -3.44 0.40
C ALA A 108 -1.11 -1.99 -0.07
N PHE A 109 0.02 -1.42 -0.51
CA PHE A 109 0.07 -0.09 -1.11
C PHE A 109 -0.82 -0.02 -2.36
N LEU A 110 -0.71 -1.00 -3.26
CA LEU A 110 -1.56 -1.08 -4.45
C LEU A 110 -3.02 -1.31 -4.09
N ASN A 111 -3.27 -2.18 -3.12
CA ASN A 111 -4.63 -2.46 -2.65
C ASN A 111 -5.31 -1.16 -2.18
N MET A 112 -4.59 -0.34 -1.42
CA MET A 112 -5.11 0.96 -0.99
C MET A 112 -5.44 1.84 -2.20
N GLY A 113 -4.56 1.89 -3.19
CA GLY A 113 -4.81 2.65 -4.41
C GLY A 113 -6.02 2.17 -5.20
N MET A 114 -6.30 0.87 -5.15
CA MET A 114 -7.49 0.32 -5.80
C MET A 114 -8.78 0.72 -5.08
N LEU A 115 -8.71 1.05 -3.79
CA LEU A 115 -9.87 1.40 -2.97
C LEU A 115 -10.17 2.90 -2.95
N LEU A 116 -9.13 3.74 -2.99
CA LEU A 116 -9.26 5.18 -2.76
C LEU A 116 -10.03 5.88 -3.88
N THR A 117 -11.28 6.27 -3.61
CA THR A 117 -12.11 7.00 -4.58
C THR A 117 -11.82 8.49 -4.58
N GLU A 118 -11.23 9.03 -3.51
CA GLU A 118 -10.96 10.46 -3.33
C GLU A 118 -9.66 10.93 -3.97
N SER A 119 -8.83 10.01 -4.46
CA SER A 119 -7.48 10.32 -4.94
C SER A 119 -7.41 10.27 -6.46
N GLU A 120 -6.99 11.39 -7.07
CA GLU A 120 -6.74 11.43 -8.52
C GLU A 120 -5.57 10.53 -8.92
N ARG A 121 -4.53 10.48 -8.09
CA ARG A 121 -3.40 9.58 -8.33
C ARG A 121 -3.82 8.12 -8.29
N ALA A 122 -4.67 7.76 -7.34
CA ALA A 122 -5.20 6.40 -7.25
C ALA A 122 -6.03 6.07 -8.50
N LYS A 123 -6.82 7.01 -8.98
CA LYS A 123 -7.60 6.83 -10.20
C LYS A 123 -6.70 6.57 -11.41
N THR A 124 -5.63 7.35 -11.56
CA THR A 124 -4.64 7.15 -12.62
C THR A 124 -3.97 5.79 -12.50
N LEU A 125 -3.61 5.41 -11.28
CA LEU A 125 -3.02 4.11 -11.01
C LEU A 125 -3.96 2.97 -11.41
N ARG A 126 -5.24 3.07 -11.06
CA ARG A 126 -6.23 2.05 -11.44
C ARG A 126 -6.34 1.89 -12.96
N SER A 127 -6.31 2.99 -13.70
CA SER A 127 -6.34 2.95 -15.16
C SER A 127 -5.10 2.25 -15.70
N MET A 128 -3.92 2.56 -15.16
CA MET A 128 -2.67 1.92 -15.56
C MET A 128 -2.70 0.42 -15.28
N ILE A 129 -3.22 0.03 -14.12
CA ILE A 129 -3.35 -1.38 -13.74
C ILE A 129 -4.22 -2.14 -14.74
N LEU A 130 -5.38 -1.58 -15.08
CA LEU A 130 -6.30 -2.22 -16.01
C LEU A 130 -5.68 -2.36 -17.39
N ASP A 131 -4.96 -1.37 -17.87
CA ASP A 131 -4.26 -1.44 -19.15
C ASP A 131 -3.23 -2.56 -19.17
N LEU A 132 -2.45 -2.70 -18.09
CA LEU A 132 -1.44 -3.74 -17.97
C LEU A 132 -2.06 -5.13 -17.90
N VAL A 133 -3.16 -5.28 -17.17
CA VAL A 133 -3.85 -6.57 -17.05
C VAL A 133 -4.45 -6.98 -18.41
N ILE A 134 -5.04 -6.05 -19.13
CA ILE A 134 -5.56 -6.32 -20.47
C ILE A 134 -4.42 -6.74 -21.41
N ALA A 135 -3.27 -6.09 -21.32
CA ALA A 135 -2.12 -6.40 -22.17
C ALA A 135 -1.53 -7.79 -21.90
N THR A 136 -1.82 -8.40 -20.73
CA THR A 136 -1.31 -9.72 -20.39
C THR A 136 -2.27 -10.86 -20.78
N ILE A 137 -3.45 -10.54 -21.25
CA ILE A 137 -4.41 -11.50 -21.73
C ILE A 137 -4.09 -11.84 -23.20
#